data_9ed92c7dca51dd07cb500fcce6c8eac1
#
_entry.id   9ed92c7dca51dd07cb500fcce6c8eac1
#
_cell.length_a   1.000
_cell.length_b   1.000
_cell.length_c   1.000
_cell.angle_alpha   90.00
_cell.angle_beta   90.00
_cell.angle_gamma   90.00
#
_symmetry.space_group_name_H-M   'P 1'
#
loop_
_entity.id
_entity.type
_entity.pdbx_description
1 polymer ?
#
loop_
_entity_poly.entity_id
_entity_poly.type
_entity_poly.pdbx_seq_one_letter_code
_entity_poly.pdbx_strand_id
1 'polypeptide(L)'
;MQVKLLKEVEEEVTHLLSDLIHINTTNPPGNETEATKYLAGHLSKEGFKCELFESAPGRGSVITRLKGTGEKPSLLLLSHLDVVVANAEEWSVDPFSGVVKDGFVWGRGALDMKGMTAIEVMTMKLLKRNNVKLKGDVLLAATADEEQDGLAGADYLLRNYPQKIFADYVLNEGGGLAIPTQSKNVYTVQTAEKGILWFKVKAKGTPGHGSMPDVADNAIMRMNKVVDKLGNYRSQILLVPTVKQFLNGLAGEDASLQQFFSRLLANPALSDQVLDELAKTAKPLAEEIRPRIRMTITPTIIHGGVKENVIPSECEAVFDCRILPGQNTTETLQLIKNLLKDIDAEKLTFEEIQKNEPSESLTETPLYDVIKSVLEEFEPNCGVTPMLMTGGT
;
A
#
# COMPACT_ATOMS: atom_id res chain seq x y z
N MET A 1 32.92 -13.11 -19.52
CA MET A 1 32.56 -13.76 -18.25
C MET A 1 31.38 -13.04 -17.58
N GLN A 2 31.43 -11.74 -17.38
CA GLN A 2 30.38 -10.94 -16.74
C GLN A 2 29.01 -11.02 -17.48
N VAL A 3 28.98 -10.88 -18.83
CA VAL A 3 27.74 -10.96 -19.62
C VAL A 3 27.07 -12.33 -19.54
N LYS A 4 27.86 -13.43 -19.54
CA LYS A 4 27.31 -14.79 -19.38
C LYS A 4 26.69 -15.00 -17.99
N LEU A 5 27.36 -14.51 -16.94
CA LEU A 5 26.85 -14.60 -15.56
C LEU A 5 25.54 -13.81 -15.39
N LEU A 6 25.44 -12.62 -16.01
CA LEU A 6 24.21 -11.81 -15.98
C LEU A 6 23.04 -12.55 -16.66
N LYS A 7 23.30 -13.22 -17.81
CA LYS A 7 22.26 -13.98 -18.51
C LYS A 7 21.78 -15.20 -17.70
N GLU A 8 22.68 -15.92 -17.05
CA GLU A 8 22.34 -17.05 -16.19
C GLU A 8 21.49 -16.60 -14.99
N VAL A 9 21.77 -15.43 -14.41
CA VAL A 9 20.99 -14.82 -13.31
C VAL A 9 19.59 -14.39 -13.80
N GLU A 10 19.52 -13.78 -14.98
CA GLU A 10 18.27 -13.38 -15.62
C GLU A 10 17.36 -14.61 -15.88
N GLU A 11 17.93 -15.66 -16.47
CA GLU A 11 17.20 -16.92 -16.70
C GLU A 11 16.71 -17.53 -15.38
N GLU A 12 17.55 -17.55 -14.34
CA GLU A 12 17.19 -18.13 -13.03
C GLU A 12 16.08 -17.36 -12.32
N VAL A 13 16.15 -16.01 -12.26
CA VAL A 13 15.11 -15.20 -11.62
C VAL A 13 13.80 -15.24 -12.42
N THR A 14 13.89 -15.30 -13.75
CA THR A 14 12.71 -15.43 -14.61
C THR A 14 11.98 -16.76 -14.38
N HIS A 15 12.71 -17.88 -14.27
CA HIS A 15 12.13 -19.18 -13.95
C HIS A 15 11.53 -19.20 -12.56
N LEU A 16 12.21 -18.63 -11.56
CA LEU A 16 11.71 -18.53 -10.20
C LEU A 16 10.38 -17.77 -10.14
N LEU A 17 10.28 -16.64 -10.84
CA LEU A 17 9.04 -15.86 -10.92
C LEU A 17 7.94 -16.65 -11.65
N SER A 18 8.25 -17.27 -12.80
CA SER A 18 7.30 -18.10 -13.53
C SER A 18 6.73 -19.22 -12.66
N ASP A 19 7.57 -19.94 -11.94
CA ASP A 19 7.17 -21.01 -11.03
C ASP A 19 6.30 -20.50 -9.86
N LEU A 20 6.63 -19.33 -9.29
CA LEU A 20 5.82 -18.70 -8.25
C LEU A 20 4.44 -18.30 -8.76
N ILE A 21 4.32 -17.83 -9.99
CA ILE A 21 3.03 -17.48 -10.61
C ILE A 21 2.17 -18.73 -10.81
N HIS A 22 2.75 -19.89 -11.19
CA HIS A 22 2.02 -21.15 -11.33
C HIS A 22 1.37 -21.61 -10.01
N ILE A 23 1.92 -21.21 -8.86
CA ILE A 23 1.30 -21.51 -7.57
C ILE A 23 0.22 -20.47 -7.31
N ASN A 24 -1.04 -20.86 -7.47
CA ASN A 24 -2.17 -19.98 -7.24
C ASN A 24 -2.37 -19.70 -5.74
N THR A 25 -2.08 -18.50 -5.33
CA THR A 25 -2.20 -18.00 -3.96
C THR A 25 -3.25 -16.89 -3.86
N THR A 26 -4.31 -16.98 -4.66
CA THR A 26 -5.41 -16.00 -4.63
C THR A 26 -5.99 -15.88 -3.21
N ASN A 27 -6.08 -14.68 -2.70
CA ASN A 27 -6.59 -14.35 -1.39
C ASN A 27 -7.87 -13.47 -1.52
N PRO A 28 -9.03 -13.88 -0.99
CA PRO A 28 -9.28 -15.14 -0.30
C PRO A 28 -9.35 -16.37 -1.22
N PRO A 29 -9.15 -17.63 -0.74
CA PRO A 29 -8.88 -17.98 0.66
C PRO A 29 -7.41 -17.92 1.07
N GLY A 30 -6.47 -17.72 0.14
CA GLY A 30 -5.03 -17.86 0.31
C GLY A 30 -4.57 -19.33 0.21
N ASN A 31 -3.34 -19.55 -0.22
CA ASN A 31 -2.66 -20.86 -0.27
C ASN A 31 -1.14 -20.68 -0.30
N GLU A 32 -0.67 -19.76 0.51
CA GLU A 32 0.74 -19.35 0.49
C GLU A 32 1.68 -20.44 1.00
N THR A 33 1.18 -21.41 1.78
CA THR A 33 1.98 -22.54 2.29
C THR A 33 2.67 -23.32 1.15
N GLU A 34 2.05 -23.45 -0.02
CA GLU A 34 2.71 -24.12 -1.17
C GLU A 34 3.84 -23.26 -1.73
N ALA A 35 3.63 -21.96 -1.87
CA ALA A 35 4.66 -21.05 -2.34
C ALA A 35 5.83 -20.96 -1.34
N THR A 36 5.56 -20.94 -0.03
CA THR A 36 6.60 -20.93 1.00
C THR A 36 7.42 -22.22 1.01
N LYS A 37 6.80 -23.38 0.82
CA LYS A 37 7.51 -24.65 0.69
C LYS A 37 8.39 -24.69 -0.57
N TYR A 38 7.89 -24.16 -1.68
CA TYR A 38 8.65 -24.02 -2.92
C TYR A 38 9.89 -23.15 -2.70
N LEU A 39 9.73 -21.93 -2.12
CA LEU A 39 10.82 -21.03 -1.82
C LEU A 39 11.83 -21.63 -0.84
N ALA A 40 11.36 -22.27 0.24
CA ALA A 40 12.24 -22.91 1.21
C ALA A 40 13.04 -24.05 0.55
N GLY A 41 12.42 -24.86 -0.30
CA GLY A 41 13.09 -25.91 -1.07
C GLY A 41 14.14 -25.34 -2.04
N HIS A 42 13.82 -24.24 -2.70
CA HIS A 42 14.72 -23.54 -3.62
C HIS A 42 15.93 -22.95 -2.90
N LEU A 43 15.72 -22.25 -1.79
CA LEU A 43 16.76 -21.66 -0.95
C LEU A 43 17.62 -22.73 -0.24
N SER A 44 17.02 -23.83 0.21
CA SER A 44 17.74 -24.92 0.89
C SER A 44 18.76 -25.61 -0.01
N LYS A 45 18.54 -25.68 -1.33
CA LYS A 45 19.52 -26.17 -2.31
C LYS A 45 20.81 -25.33 -2.31
N GLU A 46 20.70 -24.06 -1.96
CA GLU A 46 21.82 -23.13 -1.78
C GLU A 46 22.38 -23.14 -0.36
N GLY A 47 21.89 -24.04 0.51
CA GLY A 47 22.33 -24.17 1.89
C GLY A 47 21.82 -23.06 2.83
N PHE A 48 20.69 -22.43 2.51
CA PHE A 48 19.98 -21.57 3.46
C PHE A 48 19.23 -22.40 4.51
N LYS A 49 19.14 -21.87 5.72
CA LYS A 49 18.25 -22.40 6.76
C LYS A 49 16.96 -21.60 6.72
N CYS A 50 15.90 -22.21 6.21
CA CYS A 50 14.59 -21.61 6.15
C CYS A 50 13.73 -22.04 7.34
N GLU A 51 13.03 -21.10 7.94
CA GLU A 51 12.01 -21.35 8.96
C GLU A 51 10.65 -21.08 8.35
N LEU A 52 9.73 -22.04 8.48
CA LEU A 52 8.36 -21.93 7.97
C LEU A 52 7.42 -21.66 9.14
N PHE A 53 6.49 -20.74 8.94
CA PHE A 53 5.47 -20.35 9.89
C PHE A 53 4.11 -20.46 9.20
N GLU A 54 3.14 -21.05 9.85
CA GLU A 54 1.79 -21.20 9.33
C GLU A 54 0.81 -20.71 10.40
N SER A 55 0.13 -19.61 10.12
CA SER A 55 -0.82 -18.97 11.06
C SER A 55 -2.17 -19.67 11.07
N ALA A 56 -2.56 -20.25 9.93
CA ALA A 56 -3.74 -21.06 9.72
C ALA A 56 -3.49 -22.01 8.54
N PRO A 57 -4.27 -23.07 8.34
CA PRO A 57 -4.11 -23.98 7.20
C PRO A 57 -4.03 -23.22 5.87
N GLY A 58 -2.93 -23.41 5.13
CA GLY A 58 -2.68 -22.73 3.85
C GLY A 58 -2.01 -21.35 3.97
N ARG A 59 -1.96 -20.72 5.16
CA ARG A 59 -1.46 -19.35 5.37
C ARG A 59 0.01 -19.38 5.83
N GLY A 60 0.89 -19.76 4.92
CA GLY A 60 2.30 -19.96 5.21
C GLY A 60 3.17 -18.74 4.95
N SER A 61 4.17 -18.55 5.79
CA SER A 61 5.25 -17.56 5.61
C SER A 61 6.60 -18.24 5.75
N VAL A 62 7.64 -17.74 5.08
CA VAL A 62 9.01 -18.26 5.17
C VAL A 62 9.99 -17.16 5.55
N ILE A 63 10.88 -17.46 6.49
CA ILE A 63 11.98 -16.56 6.89
C ILE A 63 13.31 -17.27 6.71
N THR A 64 14.30 -16.55 6.20
CA THR A 64 15.71 -16.96 6.21
C THR A 64 16.62 -15.79 6.52
N ARG A 65 17.86 -16.07 6.94
CA ARG A 65 18.80 -15.03 7.39
C ARG A 65 20.23 -15.36 6.95
N LEU A 66 20.89 -14.39 6.38
CA LEU A 66 22.34 -14.33 6.23
C LEU A 66 22.93 -13.51 7.37
N LYS A 67 23.81 -14.13 8.14
CA LYS A 67 24.48 -13.48 9.27
C LYS A 67 25.59 -12.54 8.80
N GLY A 68 25.58 -11.33 9.34
CA GLY A 68 26.67 -10.38 9.27
C GLY A 68 27.56 -10.41 10.52
N THR A 69 28.54 -9.50 10.57
CA THR A 69 29.44 -9.34 11.73
C THR A 69 28.78 -8.60 12.91
N GLY A 70 27.63 -7.94 12.67
CA GLY A 70 26.97 -7.10 13.66
C GLY A 70 27.52 -5.67 13.75
N GLU A 71 28.43 -5.28 12.85
CA GLU A 71 29.02 -3.92 12.84
C GLU A 71 28.06 -2.88 12.27
N LYS A 72 27.03 -3.30 11.53
CA LYS A 72 26.06 -2.43 10.87
C LYS A 72 24.64 -2.91 11.15
N PRO A 73 23.64 -2.01 11.01
CA PRO A 73 22.24 -2.36 11.12
C PRO A 73 21.85 -3.53 10.22
N SER A 74 20.81 -4.26 10.64
CA SER A 74 20.21 -5.35 9.88
C SER A 74 19.20 -4.82 8.87
N LEU A 75 19.03 -5.57 7.77
CA LEU A 75 18.06 -5.29 6.70
C LEU A 75 17.12 -6.48 6.54
N LEU A 76 15.82 -6.23 6.54
CA LEU A 76 14.79 -7.18 6.14
C LEU A 76 14.34 -6.85 4.71
N LEU A 77 14.40 -7.84 3.85
CA LEU A 77 13.72 -7.88 2.56
C LEU A 77 12.37 -8.54 2.83
N LEU A 78 11.30 -7.76 2.68
CA LEU A 78 9.93 -8.19 3.02
C LEU A 78 9.09 -8.19 1.76
N SER A 79 8.43 -9.32 1.50
CA SER A 79 7.48 -9.45 0.40
C SER A 79 6.31 -10.32 0.79
N HIS A 80 5.18 -10.20 0.05
CA HIS A 80 4.04 -11.08 0.22
C HIS A 80 3.90 -12.08 -0.95
N LEU A 81 3.20 -13.17 -0.68
CA LEU A 81 3.03 -14.28 -1.62
C LEU A 81 1.59 -14.42 -2.12
N ASP A 82 0.63 -13.87 -1.40
CA ASP A 82 -0.75 -13.84 -1.85
C ASP A 82 -0.96 -12.85 -2.99
N VAL A 83 -2.06 -13.00 -3.68
CA VAL A 83 -2.43 -12.16 -4.83
C VAL A 83 -3.94 -11.97 -4.84
N VAL A 84 -4.42 -10.83 -5.35
CA VAL A 84 -5.84 -10.58 -5.56
C VAL A 84 -6.43 -11.52 -6.60
N VAL A 85 -7.75 -11.63 -6.62
CA VAL A 85 -8.50 -12.42 -7.60
C VAL A 85 -8.17 -11.99 -9.03
N ALA A 86 -8.22 -12.96 -9.96
CA ALA A 86 -8.08 -12.72 -11.38
C ALA A 86 -9.25 -13.35 -12.13
N ASN A 87 -9.97 -12.53 -12.91
CA ASN A 87 -10.97 -13.03 -13.85
C ASN A 87 -10.27 -13.41 -15.15
N ALA A 88 -10.17 -14.72 -15.44
CA ALA A 88 -9.45 -15.21 -16.62
C ALA A 88 -9.98 -14.64 -17.95
N GLU A 89 -11.24 -14.25 -18.03
CA GLU A 89 -11.84 -13.65 -19.23
C GLU A 89 -11.26 -12.25 -19.56
N GLU A 90 -10.67 -11.58 -18.59
CA GLU A 90 -10.06 -10.26 -18.75
C GLU A 90 -8.57 -10.34 -19.13
N TRP A 91 -8.01 -11.55 -19.25
CA TRP A 91 -6.60 -11.76 -19.51
C TRP A 91 -6.36 -12.30 -20.93
N SER A 92 -5.30 -11.84 -21.57
CA SER A 92 -4.84 -12.35 -22.87
C SER A 92 -4.10 -13.69 -22.79
N VAL A 93 -3.70 -14.11 -21.58
CA VAL A 93 -3.08 -15.40 -21.22
C VAL A 93 -3.72 -15.90 -19.93
N ASP A 94 -3.58 -17.18 -19.61
CA ASP A 94 -4.00 -17.66 -18.29
C ASP A 94 -3.23 -16.90 -17.20
N PRO A 95 -3.94 -16.25 -16.24
CA PRO A 95 -3.31 -15.43 -15.18
C PRO A 95 -2.34 -16.18 -14.27
N PHE A 96 -2.40 -17.51 -14.25
CA PHE A 96 -1.50 -18.37 -13.46
C PHE A 96 -0.54 -19.20 -14.33
N SER A 97 -0.41 -18.87 -15.62
CA SER A 97 0.49 -19.61 -16.53
C SER A 97 1.96 -19.25 -16.38
N GLY A 98 2.31 -18.11 -15.77
CA GLY A 98 3.70 -17.67 -15.64
C GLY A 98 4.46 -17.60 -16.98
N VAL A 99 3.74 -17.46 -18.10
CA VAL A 99 4.32 -17.55 -19.43
C VAL A 99 5.33 -16.41 -19.66
N VAL A 100 6.51 -16.79 -20.20
CA VAL A 100 7.54 -15.81 -20.63
C VAL A 100 7.35 -15.55 -22.12
N LYS A 101 6.91 -14.34 -22.46
CA LYS A 101 6.58 -13.97 -23.84
C LYS A 101 6.89 -12.49 -24.07
N ASP A 102 7.45 -12.18 -25.25
CA ASP A 102 7.74 -10.81 -25.69
C ASP A 102 8.63 -10.00 -24.72
N GLY A 103 9.53 -10.69 -24.00
CA GLY A 103 10.44 -10.07 -23.01
C GLY A 103 9.81 -9.83 -21.64
N PHE A 104 8.60 -10.33 -21.38
CA PHE A 104 7.87 -10.19 -20.12
C PHE A 104 7.49 -11.54 -19.52
N VAL A 105 7.40 -11.59 -18.19
CA VAL A 105 6.72 -12.67 -17.47
C VAL A 105 5.28 -12.23 -17.24
N TRP A 106 4.33 -12.98 -17.78
CA TRP A 106 2.91 -12.68 -17.68
C TRP A 106 2.23 -13.50 -16.60
N GLY A 107 1.44 -12.83 -15.77
CA GLY A 107 0.59 -13.49 -14.79
C GLY A 107 0.22 -12.63 -13.61
N ARG A 108 -0.79 -13.06 -12.84
CA ARG A 108 -1.19 -12.43 -11.59
C ARG A 108 -0.06 -12.59 -10.56
N GLY A 109 0.34 -11.48 -9.92
CA GLY A 109 1.48 -11.44 -9.01
C GLY A 109 2.83 -11.20 -9.69
N ALA A 110 2.90 -11.10 -11.04
CA ALA A 110 4.17 -10.82 -11.72
C ALA A 110 4.76 -9.46 -11.31
N LEU A 111 3.92 -8.46 -11.06
CA LEU A 111 4.31 -7.13 -10.59
C LEU A 111 4.08 -7.00 -9.09
N ASP A 112 2.91 -7.36 -8.61
CA ASP A 112 2.44 -7.26 -7.24
C ASP A 112 2.20 -8.67 -6.66
N MET A 113 3.14 -9.24 -5.76
CA MET A 113 4.52 -8.76 -5.74
C MET A 113 5.52 -9.94 -5.82
N LYS A 114 5.10 -11.10 -6.40
CA LYS A 114 5.99 -12.27 -6.60
C LYS A 114 7.25 -11.95 -7.41
N GLY A 115 7.16 -10.92 -8.28
CA GLY A 115 8.30 -10.38 -9.02
C GLY A 115 9.39 -9.86 -8.07
N MET A 116 9.01 -9.06 -7.09
CA MET A 116 9.93 -8.56 -6.08
C MET A 116 10.44 -9.71 -5.19
N THR A 117 9.57 -10.62 -4.77
CA THR A 117 9.97 -11.83 -4.03
C THR A 117 11.07 -12.60 -4.77
N ALA A 118 10.92 -12.81 -6.09
CA ALA A 118 11.92 -13.51 -6.90
C ALA A 118 13.27 -12.77 -6.93
N ILE A 119 13.24 -11.42 -7.05
CA ILE A 119 14.45 -10.57 -7.02
C ILE A 119 15.12 -10.63 -5.65
N GLU A 120 14.35 -10.56 -4.57
CA GLU A 120 14.87 -10.64 -3.20
C GLU A 120 15.53 -12.00 -2.92
N VAL A 121 14.88 -13.09 -3.32
CA VAL A 121 15.45 -14.45 -3.23
C VAL A 121 16.74 -14.55 -4.04
N MET A 122 16.76 -14.00 -5.26
CA MET A 122 17.95 -14.02 -6.09
C MET A 122 19.07 -13.17 -5.48
N THR A 123 18.76 -12.04 -4.89
CA THR A 123 19.71 -11.20 -4.14
C THR A 123 20.35 -11.99 -2.99
N MET A 124 19.56 -12.68 -2.17
CA MET A 124 20.08 -13.55 -1.11
C MET A 124 21.04 -14.62 -1.65
N LYS A 125 20.65 -15.27 -2.76
CA LYS A 125 21.50 -16.30 -3.42
C LYS A 125 22.83 -15.71 -3.91
N LEU A 126 22.78 -14.55 -4.56
CA LEU A 126 23.98 -13.87 -5.09
C LEU A 126 24.92 -13.44 -3.96
N LEU A 127 24.40 -12.89 -2.86
CA LEU A 127 25.20 -12.54 -1.69
C LEU A 127 25.94 -13.76 -1.14
N LYS A 128 25.25 -14.90 -1.06
CA LYS A 128 25.84 -16.15 -0.57
C LYS A 128 26.84 -16.78 -1.54
N ARG A 129 26.46 -16.89 -2.81
CA ARG A 129 27.31 -17.46 -3.88
C ARG A 129 28.65 -16.71 -4.03
N ASN A 130 28.60 -15.38 -3.85
CA ASN A 130 29.80 -14.55 -3.93
C ASN A 130 30.55 -14.41 -2.58
N ASN A 131 30.12 -15.13 -1.54
CA ASN A 131 30.72 -15.05 -0.20
C ASN A 131 30.89 -13.61 0.32
N VAL A 132 29.87 -12.76 0.06
CA VAL A 132 29.90 -11.36 0.48
C VAL A 132 30.00 -11.27 2.00
N LYS A 133 30.98 -10.50 2.50
CA LYS A 133 31.18 -10.28 3.93
C LYS A 133 30.23 -9.21 4.43
N LEU A 134 29.09 -9.65 4.92
CA LEU A 134 28.05 -8.76 5.44
C LEU A 134 28.47 -8.16 6.79
N LYS A 135 28.23 -6.86 6.95
CA LYS A 135 28.46 -6.15 8.23
C LYS A 135 27.21 -6.13 9.10
N GLY A 136 26.03 -6.14 8.53
CA GLY A 136 24.74 -6.34 9.18
C GLY A 136 24.08 -7.63 8.70
N ASP A 137 23.13 -8.17 9.48
CA ASP A 137 22.32 -9.30 9.04
C ASP A 137 21.44 -8.87 7.84
N VAL A 138 21.25 -9.77 6.88
CA VAL A 138 20.22 -9.63 5.84
C VAL A 138 19.21 -10.76 6.01
N LEU A 139 17.96 -10.37 6.23
CA LEU A 139 16.81 -11.26 6.36
C LEU A 139 15.99 -11.24 5.08
N LEU A 140 15.34 -12.35 4.77
CA LEU A 140 14.24 -12.44 3.80
C LEU A 140 13.03 -12.98 4.53
N ALA A 141 11.90 -12.31 4.41
CA ALA A 141 10.59 -12.81 4.83
C ALA A 141 9.60 -12.69 3.68
N ALA A 142 9.12 -13.82 3.16
CA ALA A 142 8.02 -13.86 2.23
C ALA A 142 6.77 -14.33 2.99
N THR A 143 5.76 -13.46 3.09
CA THR A 143 4.63 -13.57 4.01
C THR A 143 3.32 -13.86 3.30
N ALA A 144 2.33 -14.26 4.05
CA ALA A 144 0.95 -14.42 3.61
C ALA A 144 0.13 -13.14 3.85
N ASP A 145 -1.05 -13.03 3.23
CA ASP A 145 -2.20 -12.23 3.68
C ASP A 145 -2.11 -10.72 3.52
N GLU A 146 -1.17 -10.19 2.77
CA GLU A 146 -1.05 -8.74 2.58
C GLU A 146 -2.30 -8.16 1.90
N GLU A 147 -2.80 -8.81 0.88
CA GLU A 147 -3.94 -8.40 0.02
C GLU A 147 -5.30 -8.34 0.76
N GLN A 148 -5.34 -8.74 2.03
CA GLN A 148 -6.53 -8.60 2.88
C GLN A 148 -6.26 -7.64 4.05
N ASP A 149 -5.44 -8.02 5.01
CA ASP A 149 -5.17 -7.19 6.19
C ASP A 149 -3.80 -7.49 6.85
N GLY A 150 -3.05 -8.46 6.32
CA GLY A 150 -1.74 -8.86 6.82
C GLY A 150 -1.75 -9.60 8.17
N LEU A 151 -2.94 -9.84 8.74
CA LEU A 151 -3.07 -10.44 10.09
C LEU A 151 -2.54 -11.87 10.17
N ALA A 152 -2.68 -12.64 9.08
CA ALA A 152 -2.17 -13.99 8.99
C ALA A 152 -0.70 -14.07 8.53
N GLY A 153 -0.10 -12.97 8.14
CA GLY A 153 1.26 -12.87 7.60
C GLY A 153 2.20 -12.09 8.49
N ALA A 154 2.53 -10.87 8.09
CA ALA A 154 3.52 -10.04 8.78
C ALA A 154 3.13 -9.73 10.23
N ASP A 155 1.86 -9.40 10.49
CA ASP A 155 1.36 -9.13 11.84
C ASP A 155 1.45 -10.39 12.74
N TYR A 156 1.08 -11.57 12.20
CA TYR A 156 1.23 -12.84 12.92
C TYR A 156 2.68 -13.09 13.35
N LEU A 157 3.63 -12.84 12.44
CA LEU A 157 5.06 -13.00 12.72
C LEU A 157 5.54 -11.99 13.75
N LEU A 158 5.14 -10.75 13.67
CA LEU A 158 5.51 -9.70 14.64
C LEU A 158 4.98 -10.00 16.03
N ARG A 159 3.75 -10.49 16.16
CA ARG A 159 3.16 -10.80 17.47
C ARG A 159 3.72 -12.05 18.10
N ASN A 160 3.97 -13.10 17.31
CA ASN A 160 4.34 -14.42 17.86
C ASN A 160 5.84 -14.71 17.79
N TYR A 161 6.55 -14.12 16.83
CA TYR A 161 7.97 -14.40 16.55
C TYR A 161 8.78 -13.13 16.27
N PRO A 162 8.64 -12.04 17.07
CA PRO A 162 9.29 -10.75 16.78
C PRO A 162 10.81 -10.88 16.59
N GLN A 163 11.48 -11.76 17.35
CA GLN A 163 12.93 -11.98 17.26
C GLN A 163 13.36 -12.63 15.93
N LYS A 164 12.42 -13.18 15.15
CA LYS A 164 12.70 -13.81 13.85
C LYS A 164 12.64 -12.81 12.71
N ILE A 165 11.74 -11.84 12.80
CA ILE A 165 11.45 -10.88 11.72
C ILE A 165 12.00 -9.48 11.99
N PHE A 166 12.30 -9.12 13.25
CA PHE A 166 12.81 -7.79 13.57
C PHE A 166 14.12 -7.48 12.85
N ALA A 167 14.18 -6.30 12.25
CA ALA A 167 15.36 -5.71 11.65
C ALA A 167 15.36 -4.19 11.86
N ASP A 168 16.55 -3.56 11.75
CA ASP A 168 16.69 -2.10 11.88
C ASP A 168 16.11 -1.35 10.70
N TYR A 169 16.20 -1.95 9.51
CA TYR A 169 15.64 -1.45 8.26
C TYR A 169 14.79 -2.52 7.58
N VAL A 170 13.74 -2.06 6.89
CA VAL A 170 12.89 -2.91 6.06
C VAL A 170 12.83 -2.33 4.64
N LEU A 171 13.00 -3.19 3.65
CA LEU A 171 12.72 -2.91 2.26
C LEU A 171 11.53 -3.77 1.85
N ASN A 172 10.44 -3.11 1.46
CA ASN A 172 9.19 -3.73 1.04
C ASN A 172 8.80 -3.16 -0.33
N GLU A 173 7.63 -3.51 -0.81
CA GLU A 173 7.05 -2.92 -2.02
C GLU A 173 6.69 -1.43 -1.85
N GLY A 174 6.27 -0.83 -2.94
CA GLY A 174 5.88 0.57 -3.02
C GLY A 174 7.04 1.49 -3.43
N GLY A 175 6.72 2.64 -4.00
CA GLY A 175 7.73 3.52 -4.59
C GLY A 175 8.34 2.97 -5.88
N GLY A 176 9.57 3.38 -6.17
CA GLY A 176 10.29 2.97 -7.38
C GLY A 176 9.75 3.55 -8.70
N LEU A 177 8.69 4.35 -8.65
CA LEU A 177 8.10 4.98 -9.82
C LEU A 177 8.98 6.13 -10.31
N ALA A 178 9.32 6.11 -11.60
CA ALA A 178 9.98 7.23 -12.25
C ALA A 178 8.94 8.25 -12.72
N ILE A 179 8.92 9.42 -12.11
CA ILE A 179 8.06 10.53 -12.51
C ILE A 179 8.86 11.40 -13.48
N PRO A 180 8.49 11.48 -14.77
CA PRO A 180 9.20 12.33 -15.72
C PRO A 180 8.93 13.80 -15.42
N THR A 181 10.00 14.59 -15.29
CA THR A 181 9.95 16.05 -15.22
C THR A 181 10.52 16.66 -16.49
N GLN A 182 10.57 17.98 -16.62
CA GLN A 182 11.14 18.64 -17.78
C GLN A 182 12.63 18.36 -17.98
N SER A 183 13.38 18.12 -16.91
CA SER A 183 14.85 17.99 -16.95
C SER A 183 15.35 16.57 -16.70
N LYS A 184 14.59 15.74 -15.98
CA LYS A 184 15.04 14.41 -15.54
C LYS A 184 13.88 13.55 -15.02
N ASN A 185 14.15 12.26 -14.85
CA ASN A 185 13.28 11.40 -14.07
C ASN A 185 13.51 11.63 -12.57
N VAL A 186 12.42 11.62 -11.80
CA VAL A 186 12.45 11.66 -10.33
C VAL A 186 11.89 10.34 -9.82
N TYR A 187 12.74 9.53 -9.21
CA TYR A 187 12.34 8.27 -8.60
C TYR A 187 11.75 8.51 -7.21
N THR A 188 10.65 7.82 -6.93
CA THR A 188 9.99 7.88 -5.63
C THR A 188 10.47 6.77 -4.71
N VAL A 189 10.68 7.07 -3.44
CA VAL A 189 10.91 6.09 -2.37
C VAL A 189 9.77 6.21 -1.38
N GLN A 190 8.97 5.16 -1.23
CA GLN A 190 7.89 5.17 -0.27
C GLN A 190 8.47 5.15 1.15
N THR A 191 8.23 6.21 1.91
CA THR A 191 8.68 6.35 3.30
C THR A 191 7.54 6.65 4.26
N ALA A 192 6.34 6.81 3.74
CA ALA A 192 5.15 7.05 4.54
C ALA A 192 3.90 6.47 3.89
N GLU A 193 2.93 6.13 4.72
CA GLU A 193 1.63 5.59 4.31
C GLU A 193 0.50 6.26 5.06
N LYS A 194 -0.63 6.43 4.37
CA LYS A 194 -1.88 6.82 5.03
C LYS A 194 -2.44 5.65 5.82
N GLY A 195 -2.94 5.95 7.00
CA GLY A 195 -3.72 4.99 7.77
C GLY A 195 -5.09 4.74 7.15
N ILE A 196 -5.70 3.62 7.51
CA ILE A 196 -7.01 3.16 7.06
C ILE A 196 -7.99 3.25 8.23
N LEU A 197 -9.16 3.81 7.98
CA LEU A 197 -10.32 3.70 8.85
C LEU A 197 -11.55 3.44 7.99
N TRP A 198 -11.86 2.15 7.76
CA TRP A 198 -13.09 1.78 7.11
C TRP A 198 -14.17 1.62 8.15
N PHE A 199 -15.27 2.29 7.94
CA PHE A 199 -16.38 2.26 8.89
C PHE A 199 -17.73 2.27 8.17
N LYS A 200 -18.72 1.68 8.85
CA LYS A 200 -20.12 1.67 8.42
C LYS A 200 -20.93 2.59 9.31
N VAL A 201 -21.80 3.36 8.71
CA VAL A 201 -22.85 4.10 9.41
C VAL A 201 -24.19 3.46 9.08
N LYS A 202 -24.98 3.15 10.12
CA LYS A 202 -26.38 2.72 9.96
C LYS A 202 -27.29 3.81 10.46
N ALA A 203 -28.22 4.24 9.62
CA ALA A 203 -29.28 5.20 9.95
C ALA A 203 -30.58 4.44 10.23
N LYS A 204 -31.20 4.74 11.37
CA LYS A 204 -32.50 4.19 11.76
C LYS A 204 -33.62 5.19 11.53
N GLY A 205 -34.78 4.68 11.19
CA GLY A 205 -36.03 5.43 11.03
C GLY A 205 -37.22 4.60 11.46
N THR A 206 -38.41 4.99 11.02
CA THR A 206 -39.65 4.21 11.18
C THR A 206 -40.25 3.91 9.81
N PRO A 207 -40.69 2.66 9.57
CA PRO A 207 -41.25 2.29 8.28
C PRO A 207 -42.62 2.91 8.05
N GLY A 208 -43.00 3.05 6.78
CA GLY A 208 -44.31 3.57 6.39
C GLY A 208 -44.67 3.26 4.96
N HIS A 209 -45.87 3.63 4.53
CA HIS A 209 -46.27 3.51 3.15
C HIS A 209 -45.70 4.68 2.33
N GLY A 210 -45.13 4.42 1.17
CA GLY A 210 -44.48 5.44 0.33
C GLY A 210 -45.36 6.62 -0.09
N SER A 211 -46.70 6.43 -0.12
CA SER A 211 -47.64 7.51 -0.39
C SER A 211 -48.00 8.41 0.80
N MET A 212 -47.53 8.07 2.00
CA MET A 212 -47.75 8.81 3.25
C MET A 212 -46.42 9.15 3.96
N PRO A 213 -45.58 9.99 3.34
CA PRO A 213 -44.20 10.24 3.84
C PRO A 213 -44.18 10.92 5.23
N ASP A 214 -45.20 11.70 5.57
CA ASP A 214 -45.25 12.49 6.81
C ASP A 214 -45.50 11.65 8.09
N VAL A 215 -45.95 10.40 7.93
CA VAL A 215 -46.21 9.52 9.07
C VAL A 215 -45.06 8.55 9.40
N ALA A 216 -43.98 8.65 8.65
CA ALA A 216 -42.82 7.78 8.77
C ALA A 216 -41.53 8.59 8.87
N ASP A 217 -40.47 7.97 9.40
CA ASP A 217 -39.14 8.55 9.44
C ASP A 217 -38.24 7.78 8.48
N ASN A 218 -37.92 8.41 7.36
CA ASN A 218 -37.23 7.77 6.27
C ASN A 218 -35.72 7.68 6.51
N ALA A 219 -35.21 6.46 6.74
CA ALA A 219 -33.80 6.20 6.97
C ALA A 219 -32.90 6.55 5.77
N ILE A 220 -33.39 6.44 4.52
CA ILE A 220 -32.65 6.87 3.31
C ILE A 220 -32.41 8.38 3.33
N MET A 221 -33.42 9.17 3.71
CA MET A 221 -33.27 10.62 3.76
C MET A 221 -32.28 11.08 4.83
N ARG A 222 -32.18 10.35 5.94
CA ARG A 222 -31.16 10.58 6.96
C ARG A 222 -29.79 10.18 6.47
N MET A 223 -29.66 8.99 5.85
CA MET A 223 -28.39 8.55 5.28
C MET A 223 -27.90 9.48 4.16
N ASN A 224 -28.78 10.02 3.33
CA ASN A 224 -28.39 11.00 2.33
C ASN A 224 -27.67 12.22 2.94
N LYS A 225 -28.15 12.73 4.09
CA LYS A 225 -27.46 13.83 4.80
C LYS A 225 -26.08 13.41 5.32
N VAL A 226 -25.95 12.16 5.79
CA VAL A 226 -24.67 11.61 6.24
C VAL A 226 -23.67 11.53 5.07
N VAL A 227 -24.10 10.94 3.94
CA VAL A 227 -23.28 10.78 2.73
C VAL A 227 -22.87 12.13 2.17
N ASP A 228 -23.81 13.07 2.04
CA ASP A 228 -23.51 14.43 1.56
C ASP A 228 -22.49 15.13 2.46
N LYS A 229 -22.70 15.07 3.78
CA LYS A 229 -21.85 15.78 4.73
C LYS A 229 -20.44 15.19 4.81
N LEU A 230 -20.29 13.86 4.82
CA LEU A 230 -18.99 13.20 4.87
C LEU A 230 -18.29 13.20 3.51
N GLY A 231 -19.01 12.94 2.41
CA GLY A 231 -18.45 12.93 1.06
C GLY A 231 -17.94 14.29 0.59
N ASN A 232 -18.58 15.38 1.06
CA ASN A 232 -18.16 16.75 0.77
C ASN A 232 -17.23 17.34 1.83
N TYR A 233 -16.92 16.60 2.91
CA TYR A 233 -16.03 17.10 3.95
C TYR A 233 -14.62 17.32 3.40
N ARG A 234 -14.07 18.49 3.68
CA ARG A 234 -12.68 18.85 3.37
C ARG A 234 -11.94 19.04 4.67
N SER A 235 -11.08 18.09 5.01
CA SER A 235 -10.25 18.20 6.21
C SER A 235 -9.23 19.31 6.07
N GLN A 236 -8.68 19.76 7.19
CA GLN A 236 -7.56 20.69 7.19
C GLN A 236 -6.37 20.07 6.45
N ILE A 237 -5.61 20.94 5.80
CA ILE A 237 -4.36 20.55 5.15
C ILE A 237 -3.31 20.23 6.21
N LEU A 238 -2.67 19.09 6.06
CA LEU A 238 -1.54 18.65 6.89
C LEU A 238 -0.38 18.29 5.98
N LEU A 239 0.64 19.15 5.96
CA LEU A 239 1.85 18.92 5.18
C LEU A 239 2.88 18.18 6.05
N VAL A 240 2.84 16.86 6.02
CA VAL A 240 3.81 16.01 6.71
C VAL A 240 5.22 16.16 6.10
N PRO A 241 6.31 15.85 6.85
CA PRO A 241 7.68 15.97 6.36
C PRO A 241 7.92 15.32 5.00
N THR A 242 7.49 14.08 4.82
CA THR A 242 7.60 13.34 3.56
C THR A 242 6.94 14.08 2.39
N VAL A 243 5.74 14.64 2.59
CA VAL A 243 5.05 15.39 1.52
C VAL A 243 5.79 16.68 1.16
N LYS A 244 6.35 17.40 2.14
CA LYS A 244 7.16 18.60 1.84
C LYS A 244 8.41 18.26 1.03
N GLN A 245 9.09 17.17 1.39
CA GLN A 245 10.26 16.69 0.66
C GLN A 245 9.87 16.21 -0.76
N PHE A 246 8.75 15.49 -0.90
CA PHE A 246 8.21 15.06 -2.19
C PHE A 246 7.97 16.24 -3.14
N LEU A 247 7.26 17.28 -2.68
CA LEU A 247 6.99 18.47 -3.49
C LEU A 247 8.29 19.19 -3.92
N ASN A 248 9.24 19.34 -2.99
CA ASN A 248 10.53 19.96 -3.29
C ASN A 248 11.34 19.11 -4.28
N GLY A 249 11.33 17.78 -4.12
CA GLY A 249 12.03 16.85 -5.01
C GLY A 249 11.46 16.85 -6.43
N LEU A 250 10.13 16.90 -6.56
CA LEU A 250 9.45 17.02 -7.86
C LEU A 250 9.69 18.37 -8.53
N ALA A 251 9.69 19.47 -7.76
CA ALA A 251 9.99 20.79 -8.30
C ALA A 251 11.38 20.84 -8.94
N GLY A 252 12.38 20.26 -8.26
CA GLY A 252 13.75 20.23 -8.78
C GLY A 252 14.19 21.61 -9.27
N GLU A 253 14.53 21.70 -10.56
CA GLU A 253 14.92 22.93 -11.25
C GLU A 253 13.77 23.60 -12.02
N ASP A 254 12.56 23.01 -12.02
CA ASP A 254 11.40 23.56 -12.70
C ASP A 254 10.84 24.80 -11.94
N ALA A 255 11.14 25.99 -12.46
CA ALA A 255 10.72 27.25 -11.85
C ALA A 255 9.19 27.38 -11.71
N SER A 256 8.40 26.76 -12.60
CA SER A 256 6.95 26.78 -12.53
C SER A 256 6.45 25.94 -11.35
N LEU A 257 6.92 24.70 -11.23
CA LEU A 257 6.59 23.83 -10.10
C LEU A 257 7.09 24.40 -8.77
N GLN A 258 8.29 24.97 -8.75
CA GLN A 258 8.82 25.68 -7.57
C GLN A 258 7.88 26.80 -7.12
N GLN A 259 7.36 27.59 -8.04
CA GLN A 259 6.40 28.64 -7.73
C GLN A 259 5.10 28.11 -7.13
N PHE A 260 4.50 27.05 -7.75
CA PHE A 260 3.29 26.43 -7.23
C PHE A 260 3.50 25.83 -5.84
N PHE A 261 4.55 25.04 -5.67
CA PHE A 261 4.79 24.34 -4.40
C PHE A 261 5.25 25.30 -3.29
N SER A 262 6.01 26.34 -3.59
CA SER A 262 6.35 27.38 -2.62
C SER A 262 5.10 28.08 -2.08
N ARG A 263 4.12 28.39 -2.92
CA ARG A 263 2.84 28.97 -2.48
C ARG A 263 2.05 27.99 -1.60
N LEU A 264 1.99 26.72 -1.98
CA LEU A 264 1.32 25.65 -1.23
C LEU A 264 1.97 25.46 0.15
N LEU A 265 3.31 25.42 0.20
CA LEU A 265 4.07 25.24 1.43
C LEU A 265 3.99 26.45 2.35
N ALA A 266 3.98 27.67 1.80
CA ALA A 266 3.92 28.91 2.56
C ALA A 266 2.53 29.18 3.16
N ASN A 267 1.46 28.80 2.46
CA ASN A 267 0.09 28.99 2.94
C ASN A 267 -0.81 27.77 2.63
N PRO A 268 -0.79 26.76 3.50
CA PRO A 268 -1.61 25.56 3.32
C PRO A 268 -3.12 25.83 3.15
N ALA A 269 -3.63 26.94 3.66
CA ALA A 269 -5.04 27.31 3.50
C ALA A 269 -5.43 27.62 2.04
N LEU A 270 -4.47 27.96 1.19
CA LEU A 270 -4.67 28.22 -0.23
C LEU A 270 -4.43 26.97 -1.11
N SER A 271 -4.19 25.80 -0.53
CA SER A 271 -3.81 24.60 -1.26
C SER A 271 -4.81 24.22 -2.34
N ASP A 272 -6.11 24.30 -2.08
CA ASP A 272 -7.13 23.96 -3.08
C ASP A 272 -7.04 24.90 -4.29
N GLN A 273 -6.92 26.21 -4.07
CA GLN A 273 -6.75 27.19 -5.13
C GLN A 273 -5.46 26.95 -5.93
N VAL A 274 -4.35 26.71 -5.24
CA VAL A 274 -3.05 26.45 -5.90
C VAL A 274 -3.11 25.17 -6.73
N LEU A 275 -3.73 24.12 -6.22
CA LEU A 275 -3.89 22.85 -6.96
C LEU A 275 -4.91 22.97 -8.10
N ASP A 276 -5.93 23.82 -7.99
CA ASP A 276 -6.84 24.13 -9.10
C ASP A 276 -6.11 24.89 -10.22
N GLU A 277 -5.20 25.79 -9.88
CA GLU A 277 -4.34 26.47 -10.86
C GLU A 277 -3.39 25.47 -11.53
N LEU A 278 -2.71 24.60 -10.74
CA LEU A 278 -1.82 23.57 -11.27
C LEU A 278 -2.56 22.58 -12.19
N ALA A 279 -3.80 22.22 -11.85
CA ALA A 279 -4.61 21.31 -12.64
C ALA A 279 -4.94 21.82 -14.06
N LYS A 280 -4.82 23.12 -14.32
CA LYS A 280 -5.00 23.68 -15.66
C LYS A 280 -3.87 23.29 -16.63
N THR A 281 -2.69 23.01 -16.10
CA THR A 281 -1.50 22.68 -16.90
C THR A 281 -0.96 21.28 -16.64
N ALA A 282 -1.17 20.74 -15.44
CA ALA A 282 -0.68 19.42 -14.99
C ALA A 282 -1.73 18.73 -14.10
N LYS A 283 -2.91 18.41 -14.71
CA LYS A 283 -4.04 17.81 -13.97
C LYS A 283 -3.67 16.51 -13.25
N PRO A 284 -2.98 15.53 -13.86
CA PRO A 284 -2.61 14.30 -13.15
C PRO A 284 -1.77 14.56 -11.90
N LEU A 285 -0.81 15.49 -11.97
CA LEU A 285 0.04 15.85 -10.84
C LEU A 285 -0.77 16.51 -9.70
N ALA A 286 -1.70 17.40 -10.03
CA ALA A 286 -2.56 18.03 -9.03
C ALA A 286 -3.46 16.99 -8.34
N GLU A 287 -4.00 16.03 -9.10
CA GLU A 287 -4.83 14.94 -8.58
C GLU A 287 -4.02 13.98 -7.68
N GLU A 288 -2.76 13.73 -7.99
CA GLU A 288 -1.83 12.98 -7.17
C GLU A 288 -1.51 13.66 -5.84
N ILE A 289 -1.36 14.97 -5.82
CA ILE A 289 -1.00 15.74 -4.62
C ILE A 289 -2.20 15.89 -3.66
N ARG A 290 -3.43 16.09 -4.18
CA ARG A 290 -4.62 16.35 -3.36
C ARG A 290 -4.84 15.36 -2.21
N PRO A 291 -4.83 14.05 -2.42
CA PRO A 291 -5.05 13.08 -1.35
C PRO A 291 -3.86 12.96 -0.39
N ARG A 292 -2.67 13.43 -0.78
CA ARG A 292 -1.46 13.35 0.05
C ARG A 292 -1.35 14.47 1.09
N ILE A 293 -2.13 15.54 0.94
CA ILE A 293 -2.05 16.72 1.83
C ILE A 293 -3.21 16.82 2.81
N ARG A 294 -4.15 15.87 2.79
CA ARG A 294 -5.31 15.86 3.69
C ARG A 294 -5.85 14.47 3.94
N MET A 295 -6.58 14.32 5.04
CA MET A 295 -7.44 13.17 5.27
C MET A 295 -8.56 13.15 4.22
N THR A 296 -8.94 11.97 3.76
CA THR A 296 -10.03 11.77 2.80
C THR A 296 -11.11 10.89 3.40
N ILE A 297 -12.38 11.17 3.07
CA ILE A 297 -13.53 10.33 3.42
C ILE A 297 -14.35 10.14 2.15
N THR A 298 -14.53 8.88 1.74
CA THR A 298 -15.23 8.53 0.50
C THR A 298 -16.32 7.52 0.79
N PRO A 299 -17.61 7.79 0.50
CA PRO A 299 -18.64 6.77 0.55
C PRO A 299 -18.41 5.76 -0.58
N THR A 300 -18.39 4.47 -0.27
CA THR A 300 -18.08 3.40 -1.23
C THR A 300 -19.23 2.42 -1.44
N ILE A 301 -20.06 2.21 -0.42
CA ILE A 301 -21.21 1.29 -0.48
C ILE A 301 -22.39 1.96 0.17
N ILE A 302 -23.60 1.77 -0.38
CA ILE A 302 -24.86 2.19 0.25
C ILE A 302 -25.94 1.14 -0.01
N HIS A 303 -26.67 0.79 1.04
CA HIS A 303 -27.80 -0.13 0.98
C HIS A 303 -29.00 0.41 1.76
N GLY A 304 -30.18 0.38 1.14
CA GLY A 304 -31.43 0.82 1.81
C GLY A 304 -32.65 0.56 0.95
N GLY A 305 -33.79 0.25 1.63
CA GLY A 305 -35.04 -0.07 0.96
C GLY A 305 -35.10 -1.52 0.48
N VAL A 306 -36.34 -2.04 0.38
CA VAL A 306 -36.61 -3.43 -0.04
C VAL A 306 -37.79 -3.53 -1.02
N LYS A 307 -38.62 -2.48 -1.10
CA LYS A 307 -39.80 -2.44 -1.98
C LYS A 307 -40.16 -1.00 -2.30
N GLU A 308 -40.65 -0.76 -3.51
CA GLU A 308 -40.89 0.56 -4.11
C GLU A 308 -41.87 1.43 -3.32
N ASN A 309 -42.88 0.83 -2.68
CA ASN A 309 -43.92 1.54 -1.94
C ASN A 309 -43.76 1.47 -0.40
N VAL A 310 -42.56 1.10 0.09
CA VAL A 310 -42.25 1.00 1.52
C VAL A 310 -41.15 1.97 1.88
N ILE A 311 -41.43 2.88 2.81
CA ILE A 311 -40.41 3.75 3.41
C ILE A 311 -39.53 2.87 4.34
N PRO A 312 -38.21 2.80 4.13
CA PRO A 312 -37.36 1.93 4.91
C PRO A 312 -37.07 2.48 6.31
N SER A 313 -37.03 1.58 7.27
CA SER A 313 -36.62 1.87 8.64
C SER A 313 -35.11 1.83 8.86
N GLU A 314 -34.34 1.31 7.92
CA GLU A 314 -32.88 1.23 7.99
C GLU A 314 -32.25 1.58 6.64
N CYS A 315 -31.09 2.24 6.70
CA CYS A 315 -30.20 2.45 5.59
C CYS A 315 -28.78 2.43 6.11
N GLU A 316 -27.86 1.78 5.40
CA GLU A 316 -26.46 1.74 5.78
C GLU A 316 -25.55 2.21 4.65
N ALA A 317 -24.43 2.82 5.02
CA ALA A 317 -23.38 3.19 4.08
C ALA A 317 -21.99 2.86 4.67
N VAL A 318 -21.06 2.46 3.80
CA VAL A 318 -19.66 2.23 4.13
C VAL A 318 -18.82 3.37 3.60
N PHE A 319 -17.84 3.78 4.39
CA PHE A 319 -16.92 4.86 4.07
C PHE A 319 -15.47 4.36 4.16
N ASP A 320 -14.69 4.69 3.15
CA ASP A 320 -13.22 4.60 3.16
C ASP A 320 -12.67 5.94 3.63
N CYS A 321 -12.07 5.95 4.82
CA CYS A 321 -11.38 7.10 5.36
C CYS A 321 -9.87 6.81 5.41
N ARG A 322 -9.08 7.72 4.81
CA ARG A 322 -7.61 7.64 4.79
C ARG A 322 -7.03 8.80 5.56
N ILE A 323 -6.21 8.51 6.57
CA ILE A 323 -5.64 9.47 7.52
C ILE A 323 -4.14 9.65 7.31
N LEU A 324 -3.63 10.82 7.60
CA LEU A 324 -2.22 11.17 7.39
C LEU A 324 -1.36 10.84 8.63
N PRO A 325 -0.05 10.60 8.45
CA PRO A 325 0.89 10.59 9.57
C PRO A 325 0.71 11.81 10.49
N GLY A 326 0.73 11.57 11.80
CA GLY A 326 0.40 12.58 12.81
C GLY A 326 -1.08 12.67 13.19
N GLN A 327 -1.96 11.94 12.50
CA GLN A 327 -3.35 11.68 12.90
C GLN A 327 -3.46 10.25 13.45
N ASN A 328 -4.57 9.92 14.11
CA ASN A 328 -4.86 8.55 14.55
C ASN A 328 -6.33 8.18 14.30
N THR A 329 -6.60 6.89 14.24
CA THR A 329 -7.93 6.34 13.90
C THR A 329 -8.99 6.72 14.95
N THR A 330 -8.63 6.71 16.23
CA THR A 330 -9.56 6.99 17.33
C THR A 330 -10.06 8.44 17.30
N GLU A 331 -9.15 9.40 17.20
CA GLU A 331 -9.51 10.83 17.12
C GLU A 331 -10.27 11.14 15.83
N THR A 332 -9.89 10.49 14.73
CA THR A 332 -10.58 10.63 13.44
C THR A 332 -12.02 10.13 13.52
N LEU A 333 -12.27 8.97 14.14
CA LEU A 333 -13.63 8.48 14.33
C LEU A 333 -14.45 9.41 15.22
N GLN A 334 -13.84 9.99 16.25
CA GLN A 334 -14.51 10.98 17.09
C GLN A 334 -14.83 12.27 16.34
N LEU A 335 -13.93 12.73 15.48
CA LEU A 335 -14.18 13.87 14.58
C LEU A 335 -15.37 13.58 13.66
N ILE A 336 -15.42 12.40 13.03
CA ILE A 336 -16.53 11.97 12.16
C ILE A 336 -17.86 11.98 12.91
N LYS A 337 -17.90 11.41 14.11
CA LYS A 337 -19.09 11.44 14.97
C LYS A 337 -19.51 12.87 15.30
N ASN A 338 -18.57 13.76 15.59
CA ASN A 338 -18.83 15.16 15.86
C ASN A 338 -19.38 15.93 14.65
N LEU A 339 -18.91 15.60 13.45
CA LEU A 339 -19.43 16.16 12.19
C LEU A 339 -20.91 15.82 11.97
N LEU A 340 -21.37 14.67 12.46
CA LEU A 340 -22.72 14.15 12.25
C LEU A 340 -23.69 14.44 13.42
N LYS A 341 -23.25 15.12 14.46
CA LYS A 341 -24.05 15.34 15.68
C LYS A 341 -25.39 16.07 15.46
N ASP A 342 -25.52 16.83 14.38
CA ASP A 342 -26.73 17.55 13.99
C ASP A 342 -27.68 16.73 13.09
N ILE A 343 -27.36 15.47 12.80
CA ILE A 343 -28.14 14.54 11.99
C ILE A 343 -28.75 13.47 12.88
N ASP A 344 -29.59 13.84 13.85
CA ASP A 344 -30.25 12.92 14.79
C ASP A 344 -29.27 11.81 15.26
N ALA A 345 -28.20 12.21 15.95
CA ALA A 345 -27.07 11.35 16.26
C ALA A 345 -27.46 10.06 17.00
N GLU A 346 -28.55 10.10 17.78
CA GLU A 346 -29.09 8.95 18.49
C GLU A 346 -29.68 7.86 17.56
N LYS A 347 -29.98 8.22 16.31
CA LYS A 347 -30.46 7.30 15.28
C LYS A 347 -29.35 6.82 14.34
N LEU A 348 -28.09 7.21 14.60
CA LEU A 348 -26.92 6.74 13.89
C LEU A 348 -26.11 5.77 14.74
N THR A 349 -25.72 4.65 14.17
CA THR A 349 -24.78 3.72 14.78
C THR A 349 -23.56 3.54 13.89
N PHE A 350 -22.38 3.38 14.51
CA PHE A 350 -21.10 3.25 13.84
C PHE A 350 -20.50 1.88 14.11
N GLU A 351 -19.98 1.25 13.07
CA GLU A 351 -19.28 -0.02 13.13
C GLU A 351 -17.92 0.17 12.45
N GLU A 352 -16.83 -0.09 13.16
CA GLU A 352 -15.49 -0.12 12.57
C GLU A 352 -15.32 -1.44 11.80
N ILE A 353 -14.93 -1.36 10.52
CA ILE A 353 -14.69 -2.52 9.67
C ILE A 353 -13.21 -2.88 9.70
N GLN A 354 -12.35 -1.87 9.47
CA GLN A 354 -10.90 -2.03 9.46
C GLN A 354 -10.23 -0.74 9.94
N LYS A 355 -9.13 -0.88 10.65
CA LYS A 355 -8.30 0.26 11.06
C LYS A 355 -6.83 -0.10 11.12
N ASN A 356 -6.02 0.73 10.48
CA ASN A 356 -4.57 0.70 10.55
C ASN A 356 -4.07 2.12 10.75
N GLU A 357 -3.15 2.31 11.68
CA GLU A 357 -2.57 3.62 11.92
C GLU A 357 -1.64 4.02 10.77
N PRO A 358 -1.52 5.32 10.44
CA PRO A 358 -0.58 5.78 9.43
C PRO A 358 0.86 5.64 9.91
N SER A 359 1.78 5.53 8.98
CA SER A 359 3.20 5.41 9.26
C SER A 359 4.04 6.45 8.51
N GLU A 360 5.17 6.86 9.09
CA GLU A 360 6.18 7.69 8.44
C GLU A 360 7.56 7.32 8.95
N SER A 361 8.47 6.96 8.04
CA SER A 361 9.87 6.65 8.32
C SER A 361 10.75 7.86 8.05
N LEU A 362 11.86 7.95 8.77
CA LEU A 362 12.86 8.98 8.54
C LEU A 362 13.55 8.78 7.18
N THR A 363 13.79 9.86 6.47
CA THR A 363 14.56 9.87 5.22
C THR A 363 16.06 10.13 5.44
N GLU A 364 16.44 10.69 6.58
CA GLU A 364 17.84 10.91 6.95
C GLU A 364 18.43 9.63 7.54
N THR A 365 18.59 8.59 6.70
CA THR A 365 19.09 7.28 7.09
C THR A 365 20.10 6.73 6.11
N PRO A 366 21.07 5.92 6.55
CA PRO A 366 22.02 5.23 5.67
C PRO A 366 21.34 4.40 4.57
N LEU A 367 20.17 3.78 4.85
CA LEU A 367 19.43 3.03 3.82
C LEU A 367 18.95 3.96 2.71
N TYR A 368 18.35 5.10 3.06
CA TYR A 368 17.87 6.05 2.07
C TYR A 368 19.01 6.61 1.20
N ASP A 369 20.16 6.91 1.80
CA ASP A 369 21.36 7.35 1.09
C ASP A 369 21.88 6.29 0.12
N VAL A 370 21.86 5.01 0.52
CA VAL A 370 22.26 3.89 -0.36
C VAL A 370 21.28 3.75 -1.52
N ILE A 371 19.97 3.78 -1.27
CA ILE A 371 18.94 3.73 -2.33
C ILE A 371 19.17 4.85 -3.35
N LYS A 372 19.38 6.07 -2.85
CA LYS A 372 19.68 7.23 -3.71
C LYS A 372 20.93 7.00 -4.56
N SER A 373 22.03 6.56 -3.94
CA SER A 373 23.29 6.33 -4.65
C SER A 373 23.16 5.24 -5.71
N VAL A 374 22.42 4.16 -5.45
CA VAL A 374 22.18 3.09 -6.43
C VAL A 374 21.35 3.58 -7.60
N LEU A 375 20.32 4.39 -7.35
CA LEU A 375 19.50 4.98 -8.42
C LEU A 375 20.32 5.94 -9.29
N GLU A 376 21.16 6.78 -8.68
CA GLU A 376 22.06 7.70 -9.39
C GLU A 376 23.15 6.96 -10.19
N GLU A 377 23.59 5.77 -9.75
CA GLU A 377 24.49 4.90 -10.51
C GLU A 377 23.78 4.26 -11.70
N PHE A 378 22.52 3.84 -11.51
CA PHE A 378 21.70 3.22 -12.57
C PHE A 378 21.25 4.24 -13.62
N GLU A 379 20.80 5.41 -13.22
CA GLU A 379 20.39 6.51 -14.09
C GLU A 379 21.07 7.82 -13.62
N PRO A 380 22.22 8.19 -14.20
CA PRO A 380 22.93 9.40 -13.86
C PRO A 380 22.05 10.66 -14.02
N ASN A 381 22.14 11.56 -13.06
CA ASN A 381 21.35 12.79 -12.97
C ASN A 381 19.84 12.61 -12.67
N CYS A 382 19.38 11.42 -12.31
CA CYS A 382 18.01 11.28 -11.83
C CYS A 382 17.80 12.08 -10.53
N GLY A 383 16.54 12.38 -10.20
CA GLY A 383 16.14 12.83 -8.89
C GLY A 383 15.68 11.64 -8.02
N VAL A 384 15.80 11.76 -6.72
CA VAL A 384 15.21 10.80 -5.77
C VAL A 384 14.45 11.59 -4.71
N THR A 385 13.22 11.21 -4.46
CA THR A 385 12.35 11.90 -3.50
C THR A 385 11.55 10.90 -2.66
N PRO A 386 11.34 11.16 -1.37
CA PRO A 386 10.44 10.34 -0.57
C PRO A 386 9.00 10.55 -1.04
N MET A 387 8.13 9.58 -0.79
CA MET A 387 6.72 9.65 -1.16
C MET A 387 5.84 9.13 -0.02
N LEU A 388 4.70 9.81 0.18
CA LEU A 388 3.59 9.30 0.98
C LEU A 388 2.66 8.48 0.06
N MET A 389 2.49 7.18 0.33
CA MET A 389 1.49 6.36 -0.33
C MET A 389 0.10 6.64 0.24
N THR A 390 -0.90 6.70 -0.64
CA THR A 390 -2.30 6.91 -0.24
C THR A 390 -3.04 5.62 0.12
N GLY A 391 -2.48 4.47 -0.26
CA GLY A 391 -2.81 3.13 0.22
C GLY A 391 -1.89 2.72 1.37
N GLY A 392 -1.94 1.45 1.77
CA GLY A 392 -1.03 0.81 2.72
C GLY A 392 -0.59 -0.54 2.17
N THR A 393 0.49 -1.06 2.70
CA THR A 393 1.01 -2.38 2.40
C THR A 393 1.43 -3.09 3.69
#